data_1ed37f13913c08ff747853353c3faedd
#
_entry.id   1ed37f13913c08ff747853353c3faedd
#
_cell.length_a   1.000
_cell.length_b   1.000
_cell.length_c   1.000
_cell.angle_alpha   90.00
_cell.angle_beta   90.00
_cell.angle_gamma   90.00
#
_symmetry.space_group_name_H-M   'P 1'
#
loop_
_entity.id
_entity.type
_entity.pdbx_description
1 polymer ?
#
loop_
_entity_poly.entity_id
_entity_poly.type
_entity_poly.pdbx_seq_one_letter_code
_entity_poly.pdbx_strand_id
1 'polypeptide(L)'
;MYKSLSRLSLTAVAVASMPLTACIDDNYDLSDIDTTAEIKVNNLVVPVNLDEITLSNVFDLDDESVVKEVDGIYAVLVDGEFKSEDLKVNPVSLARPFIPDASTTISLVNGNTDIVIPPLGIGEQSFTYSIEGFNTSFTYTSATVDKSIRSLSKIAVDWTIDITLSVLNSGKAFKSVAFRNLYLKLPVGLHTPDYVSDNGIIHLSDINLSSGVMSHKVTIRVDEIDFAKLAGQGLYSFVPDTSGKNPGTLTIRGSIGVEDGYVVAVTNNNISSVPTQTTLTLSSVGSDITVNAVDGEICYSISDFNVDPVALNDLPDLLRQDETNITMANPQLYLSINNPLAGYSLDASSGLTLTACREDGSRKPYSLDAGELINIGHNAGIAGPYKFCLAPDPSAAGSFEGFANAVPVRYQGLGNVLSGNGLPSTIEVSFDDPKVGPGKVSNFAVPQTLQKLEGVYKFYAPLNLGVNSKIVYDEVTDGWSDETLDKVTIEKLKLGATVSNSLPFDIVLSGYPVDEQGNQCKDLATGKPVGLGSITVRAGETSSIELESTGTITGLDGVRYFATAVVTKDGVTLRPDDTIKLTGIKATVSGFYIDEL
;
A
#
# COMPACT_ATOMS: atom_id res chain seq x y z
N MET A 1 40.84 7.36 13.19
CA MET A 1 42.15 6.69 13.41
C MET A 1 43.24 7.61 12.91
N TYR A 2 43.69 8.55 13.78
CA TYR A 2 45.07 9.08 13.75
C TYR A 2 45.30 9.89 15.05
N LYS A 3 45.94 9.25 16.03
CA LYS A 3 46.47 9.93 17.20
C LYS A 3 47.70 10.70 16.75
N SER A 4 47.67 12.02 16.80
CA SER A 4 48.88 12.84 16.81
C SER A 4 49.07 13.45 18.20
N LEU A 5 49.96 12.87 18.92
CA LEU A 5 50.49 13.40 20.16
C LEU A 5 51.27 14.69 19.92
N SER A 6 50.77 15.82 20.36
CA SER A 6 51.56 17.02 20.55
C SER A 6 51.89 17.14 22.06
N ARG A 7 53.08 16.71 22.40
CA ARG A 7 53.67 16.96 23.74
C ARG A 7 53.96 18.45 23.88
N LEU A 8 53.18 19.17 24.67
CA LEU A 8 53.62 20.45 25.19
C LEU A 8 54.37 20.20 26.51
N SER A 9 55.66 20.45 26.50
CA SER A 9 56.51 20.46 27.67
C SER A 9 56.17 21.68 28.54
N LEU A 10 55.58 21.45 29.71
CA LEU A 10 55.46 22.46 30.76
C LEU A 10 56.86 22.74 31.32
N THR A 11 57.33 23.97 31.20
CA THR A 11 58.54 24.43 31.77
C THR A 11 58.34 24.60 33.28
N ALA A 12 58.88 23.67 34.05
CA ALA A 12 58.88 23.76 35.51
C ALA A 12 59.65 25.03 35.98
N VAL A 13 58.93 25.89 36.68
CA VAL A 13 59.55 26.97 37.43
C VAL A 13 60.21 26.35 38.64
N ALA A 14 61.57 26.23 38.59
CA ALA A 14 62.35 25.81 39.72
C ALA A 14 62.34 26.89 40.83
N VAL A 15 61.63 26.60 41.90
CA VAL A 15 61.76 27.37 43.16
C VAL A 15 63.05 26.97 43.80
N ALA A 16 63.97 27.91 43.89
CA ALA A 16 65.31 27.74 44.54
C ALA A 16 65.09 27.42 46.01
N SER A 17 65.41 26.19 46.38
CA SER A 17 65.54 25.78 47.81
C SER A 17 66.76 26.48 48.47
N MET A 18 66.52 27.50 49.27
CA MET A 18 67.49 27.97 50.23
C MET A 18 67.51 27.03 51.43
N PRO A 19 68.66 26.52 51.84
CA PRO A 19 68.73 25.77 53.07
C PRO A 19 68.66 26.76 54.28
N LEU A 20 67.53 26.78 54.94
CA LEU A 20 67.43 27.38 56.29
C LEU A 20 67.96 26.40 57.29
N THR A 21 69.23 26.61 57.70
CA THR A 21 69.75 26.05 58.98
C THR A 21 69.10 26.86 60.09
N ALA A 22 67.92 26.48 60.55
CA ALA A 22 67.36 26.98 61.79
C ALA A 22 67.68 26.06 62.91
N CYS A 23 68.16 26.65 64.06
CA CYS A 23 68.32 25.94 65.28
C CYS A 23 67.02 25.30 65.72
N ILE A 24 67.08 23.99 65.92
CA ILE A 24 65.94 23.23 66.47
C ILE A 24 65.91 23.51 67.95
N ASP A 25 64.96 24.25 68.45
CA ASP A 25 64.54 24.36 69.83
C ASP A 25 63.49 23.27 70.09
N ASP A 26 63.84 22.26 70.90
CA ASP A 26 63.03 21.07 71.17
C ASP A 26 61.68 21.34 71.90
N ASN A 27 61.28 22.59 72.01
CA ASN A 27 60.05 22.99 72.68
C ASN A 27 58.87 23.40 71.73
N TYR A 28 59.04 23.25 70.45
CA TYR A 28 57.92 23.49 69.52
C TYR A 28 57.30 22.16 69.10
N ASP A 29 56.03 21.99 69.45
CA ASP A 29 55.21 20.92 68.95
C ASP A 29 54.87 21.22 67.47
N LEU A 30 55.59 20.55 66.56
CA LEU A 30 55.41 20.69 65.11
C LEU A 30 54.26 19.88 64.58
N SER A 31 53.49 19.17 65.45
CA SER A 31 52.34 18.38 65.03
C SER A 31 51.13 19.20 64.58
N ASP A 32 51.14 20.53 64.87
CA ASP A 32 50.05 21.45 64.56
C ASP A 32 50.47 22.48 63.48
N ILE A 33 51.57 22.27 62.77
CA ILE A 33 51.90 23.12 61.62
C ILE A 33 51.05 22.67 60.42
N ASP A 34 50.14 23.53 60.00
CA ASP A 34 49.49 23.40 58.75
C ASP A 34 50.51 23.52 57.61
N THR A 35 50.88 22.37 57.03
CA THR A 35 51.88 22.28 55.95
C THR A 35 51.21 22.41 54.59
N THR A 36 49.92 22.78 54.55
CA THR A 36 49.18 22.97 53.27
C THR A 36 49.52 24.33 52.67
N ALA A 37 49.91 24.35 51.42
CA ALA A 37 50.04 25.58 50.61
C ALA A 37 48.89 25.74 49.64
N GLU A 38 48.14 26.83 49.77
CA GLU A 38 47.15 27.23 48.80
C GLU A 38 47.84 27.93 47.62
N ILE A 39 47.80 27.31 46.44
CA ILE A 39 48.37 27.90 45.22
C ILE A 39 47.19 28.41 44.36
N LYS A 40 47.20 29.73 44.16
CA LYS A 40 46.16 30.36 43.32
C LYS A 40 46.46 30.24 41.84
N VAL A 41 45.48 29.72 41.10
CA VAL A 41 45.48 29.65 39.63
C VAL A 41 44.63 30.80 39.13
N ASN A 42 45.21 31.72 38.36
CA ASN A 42 44.47 32.85 37.80
C ASN A 42 44.53 32.82 36.26
N ASN A 43 43.39 32.76 35.64
CA ASN A 43 43.21 32.82 34.19
C ASN A 43 44.05 31.82 33.38
N LEU A 44 44.13 30.57 33.87
CA LEU A 44 44.72 29.48 33.08
C LEU A 44 43.90 29.29 31.82
N VAL A 45 44.54 29.43 30.67
CA VAL A 45 43.88 29.22 29.37
C VAL A 45 44.03 27.78 28.94
N VAL A 46 42.92 27.10 28.79
CA VAL A 46 42.86 25.74 28.23
C VAL A 46 42.55 25.88 26.75
N PRO A 47 43.39 25.32 25.87
CA PRO A 47 43.08 25.34 24.41
C PRO A 47 41.86 24.48 24.14
N VAL A 48 40.90 25.07 23.44
CA VAL A 48 39.69 24.38 22.94
C VAL A 48 39.80 24.34 21.43
N ASN A 49 39.89 23.16 20.87
CA ASN A 49 39.84 22.95 19.43
C ASN A 49 38.38 22.63 19.05
N LEU A 50 37.70 23.61 18.48
CA LEU A 50 36.40 23.41 17.86
C LEU A 50 36.54 23.81 16.40
N ASP A 51 36.13 22.90 15.53
CA ASP A 51 36.09 23.14 14.10
C ASP A 51 34.89 24.05 13.72
N GLU A 52 34.91 24.58 12.49
CA GLU A 52 33.79 25.36 11.97
C GLU A 52 32.56 24.45 11.85
N ILE A 53 31.46 24.81 12.50
CA ILE A 53 30.21 24.10 12.44
C ILE A 53 29.47 24.56 11.18
N THR A 54 29.58 23.80 10.12
CA THR A 54 28.77 23.98 8.89
C THR A 54 27.61 23.01 8.91
N LEU A 55 26.48 23.35 8.29
CA LEU A 55 25.36 22.41 8.18
C LEU A 55 25.76 21.14 7.42
N SER A 56 26.69 21.23 6.47
CA SER A 56 27.23 20.05 5.78
C SER A 56 27.96 19.10 6.72
N ASN A 57 28.73 19.63 7.69
CA ASN A 57 29.44 18.82 8.68
C ASN A 57 28.48 18.28 9.77
N VAL A 58 27.49 19.09 10.13
CA VAL A 58 26.46 18.73 11.13
C VAL A 58 25.54 17.64 10.60
N PHE A 59 25.24 17.68 9.30
CA PHE A 59 24.39 16.66 8.67
C PHE A 59 25.17 15.44 8.19
N ASP A 60 26.51 15.47 8.23
CA ASP A 60 27.38 14.37 7.75
C ASP A 60 26.93 13.85 6.37
N LEU A 61 26.76 14.79 5.43
CA LEU A 61 26.19 14.53 4.11
C LEU A 61 27.20 13.77 3.25
N ASP A 62 26.95 12.51 3.08
CA ASP A 62 27.65 11.65 2.12
C ASP A 62 26.74 11.33 0.89
N ASP A 63 27.26 10.51 -0.02
CA ASP A 63 26.50 10.09 -1.21
C ASP A 63 25.28 9.21 -0.86
N GLU A 64 25.27 8.55 0.30
CA GLU A 64 24.22 7.65 0.76
C GLU A 64 23.15 8.37 1.59
N SER A 65 23.44 9.57 2.11
CA SER A 65 22.49 10.35 2.89
C SER A 65 21.17 10.59 2.16
N VAL A 66 20.06 10.46 2.88
CA VAL A 66 18.71 10.79 2.36
C VAL A 66 18.45 12.29 2.33
N VAL A 67 19.30 13.09 2.99
CA VAL A 67 19.28 14.56 2.87
C VAL A 67 20.13 14.95 1.68
N LYS A 68 19.53 15.62 0.71
CA LYS A 68 20.17 16.06 -0.53
C LYS A 68 19.99 17.57 -0.70
N GLU A 69 20.90 18.17 -1.47
CA GLU A 69 20.68 19.52 -1.98
C GLU A 69 19.80 19.45 -3.23
N VAL A 70 18.67 20.17 -3.19
CA VAL A 70 17.71 20.28 -4.28
C VAL A 70 17.39 21.75 -4.48
N ASP A 71 17.71 22.29 -5.65
CA ASP A 71 17.47 23.71 -6.00
C ASP A 71 18.05 24.72 -4.98
N GLY A 72 19.23 24.40 -4.40
CA GLY A 72 19.93 25.26 -3.43
C GLY A 72 19.33 25.24 -2.02
N ILE A 73 18.56 24.22 -1.68
CA ILE A 73 18.03 23.98 -0.33
C ILE A 73 18.26 22.52 0.07
N TYR A 74 18.36 22.27 1.36
CA TYR A 74 18.38 20.91 1.87
C TYR A 74 16.97 20.31 1.90
N ALA A 75 16.86 19.06 1.46
CA ALA A 75 15.61 18.30 1.50
C ALA A 75 15.86 16.82 1.76
N VAL A 76 14.95 16.17 2.46
CA VAL A 76 14.87 14.71 2.48
C VAL A 76 14.31 14.28 1.13
N LEU A 77 15.05 13.44 0.42
CA LEU A 77 14.69 12.95 -0.91
C LEU A 77 14.86 11.44 -0.97
N VAL A 78 13.76 10.72 -1.17
CA VAL A 78 13.76 9.26 -1.30
C VAL A 78 12.92 8.87 -2.51
N ASP A 79 13.49 8.02 -3.36
CA ASP A 79 12.81 7.42 -4.51
C ASP A 79 12.57 5.94 -4.25
N GLY A 80 11.49 5.40 -4.80
CA GLY A 80 11.21 3.96 -4.69
C GLY A 80 10.16 3.50 -5.69
N GLU A 81 9.92 2.20 -5.64
CA GLU A 81 8.98 1.51 -6.51
C GLU A 81 7.93 0.77 -5.66
N PHE A 82 6.79 0.52 -6.25
CA PHE A 82 5.76 -0.32 -5.65
C PHE A 82 5.02 -1.12 -6.71
N LYS A 83 4.49 -2.26 -6.32
CA LYS A 83 3.73 -3.15 -7.20
C LYS A 83 2.71 -3.95 -6.41
N SER A 84 1.57 -4.22 -7.07
CA SER A 84 0.61 -5.20 -6.56
C SER A 84 1.07 -6.63 -6.90
N GLU A 85 0.40 -7.61 -6.33
CA GLU A 85 0.42 -8.96 -6.89
C GLU A 85 -0.37 -9.03 -8.20
N ASP A 86 -0.22 -10.14 -8.92
CA ASP A 86 -1.02 -10.40 -10.12
C ASP A 86 -2.51 -10.47 -9.75
N LEU A 87 -3.32 -9.71 -10.46
CA LEU A 87 -4.77 -9.76 -10.29
C LEU A 87 -5.32 -11.00 -11.00
N LYS A 88 -5.67 -12.03 -10.25
CA LYS A 88 -6.21 -13.28 -10.79
C LYS A 88 -7.73 -13.25 -10.77
N VAL A 89 -8.30 -13.40 -11.96
CA VAL A 89 -9.73 -13.64 -12.13
C VAL A 89 -9.96 -15.14 -12.14
N ASN A 90 -10.67 -15.64 -11.13
CA ASN A 90 -10.91 -17.07 -11.00
C ASN A 90 -11.82 -17.61 -12.11
N PRO A 91 -11.68 -18.90 -12.48
CA PRO A 91 -12.62 -19.53 -13.39
C PRO A 91 -14.03 -19.52 -12.80
N VAL A 92 -15.00 -19.24 -13.65
CA VAL A 92 -16.43 -19.37 -13.30
C VAL A 92 -16.95 -20.63 -13.96
N SER A 93 -17.31 -21.62 -13.18
CA SER A 93 -17.95 -22.85 -13.64
C SER A 93 -19.32 -22.96 -12.99
N LEU A 94 -20.32 -23.18 -13.81
CA LEU A 94 -21.68 -23.40 -13.35
C LEU A 94 -22.00 -24.88 -13.53
N ALA A 95 -22.46 -25.54 -12.48
CA ALA A 95 -22.87 -26.94 -12.55
C ALA A 95 -23.98 -27.11 -13.60
N ARG A 96 -24.08 -28.29 -14.17
CA ARG A 96 -25.13 -28.61 -15.16
C ARG A 96 -26.54 -28.38 -14.61
N PRO A 97 -27.45 -27.75 -15.39
CA PRO A 97 -28.85 -27.64 -15.02
C PRO A 97 -29.51 -29.02 -14.97
N PHE A 98 -30.37 -29.26 -13.97
CA PHE A 98 -31.27 -30.40 -14.00
C PHE A 98 -32.53 -29.98 -14.76
N ILE A 99 -32.83 -30.68 -15.87
CA ILE A 99 -34.00 -30.45 -16.73
C ILE A 99 -34.84 -31.72 -16.67
N PRO A 100 -36.04 -31.67 -16.10
CA PRO A 100 -36.95 -32.84 -16.07
C PRO A 100 -37.35 -33.30 -17.46
N ASP A 101 -37.65 -34.59 -17.59
CA ASP A 101 -38.20 -35.10 -18.85
C ASP A 101 -39.58 -34.54 -19.14
N ALA A 102 -39.88 -34.30 -20.41
CA ALA A 102 -41.21 -33.94 -20.89
C ALA A 102 -41.78 -35.09 -21.74
N SER A 103 -43.07 -35.30 -21.69
CA SER A 103 -43.74 -36.29 -22.55
C SER A 103 -45.11 -35.80 -22.98
N THR A 104 -45.50 -36.25 -24.14
CA THR A 104 -46.88 -36.07 -24.65
C THR A 104 -47.37 -37.37 -25.29
N THR A 105 -48.69 -37.55 -25.31
CA THR A 105 -49.32 -38.67 -25.99
C THR A 105 -49.79 -38.20 -27.37
N ILE A 106 -49.27 -38.81 -28.39
CA ILE A 106 -49.72 -38.58 -29.77
C ILE A 106 -50.83 -39.55 -30.08
N SER A 107 -52.01 -39.03 -30.42
CA SER A 107 -53.12 -39.84 -30.94
C SER A 107 -52.82 -40.25 -32.39
N LEU A 108 -52.77 -41.53 -32.62
CA LEU A 108 -52.51 -42.09 -33.96
C LEU A 108 -53.81 -42.36 -34.74
N VAL A 109 -54.93 -41.92 -34.20
CA VAL A 109 -56.25 -42.07 -34.86
C VAL A 109 -56.89 -40.69 -34.97
N ASN A 110 -57.02 -40.18 -36.20
CA ASN A 110 -57.82 -39.00 -36.49
C ASN A 110 -59.27 -39.38 -36.38
N GLY A 111 -59.90 -39.07 -35.25
CA GLY A 111 -61.35 -39.08 -35.07
C GLY A 111 -62.09 -40.39 -35.36
N ASN A 112 -62.47 -41.02 -34.29
CA ASN A 112 -63.62 -41.92 -34.12
C ASN A 112 -63.81 -43.12 -35.10
N THR A 113 -62.74 -43.68 -35.65
CA THR A 113 -62.86 -44.99 -36.31
C THR A 113 -61.79 -45.91 -35.77
N ASP A 114 -62.22 -46.94 -34.99
CA ASP A 114 -61.43 -48.13 -34.78
C ASP A 114 -60.99 -48.66 -36.14
N ILE A 115 -59.73 -48.47 -36.52
CA ILE A 115 -59.14 -49.09 -37.67
C ILE A 115 -59.06 -50.59 -37.37
N VAL A 116 -60.06 -51.34 -37.68
CA VAL A 116 -60.02 -52.80 -37.64
C VAL A 116 -59.17 -53.24 -38.82
N ILE A 117 -57.98 -53.70 -38.55
CA ILE A 117 -57.10 -54.30 -39.57
C ILE A 117 -57.61 -55.72 -39.85
N PRO A 118 -57.94 -56.05 -41.10
CA PRO A 118 -58.39 -57.38 -41.45
C PRO A 118 -57.27 -58.41 -41.17
N PRO A 119 -57.63 -59.69 -40.84
CA PRO A 119 -56.70 -60.68 -40.33
C PRO A 119 -55.66 -61.22 -41.35
N LEU A 120 -55.60 -60.70 -42.53
CA LEU A 120 -54.64 -61.09 -43.56
C LEU A 120 -53.74 -59.91 -43.94
N GLY A 121 -52.55 -59.91 -43.41
CA GLY A 121 -51.35 -59.23 -43.90
C GLY A 121 -51.57 -57.88 -44.63
N ILE A 122 -51.91 -56.85 -43.89
CA ILE A 122 -51.91 -55.50 -44.46
C ILE A 122 -50.44 -55.14 -44.69
N GLY A 123 -50.09 -54.71 -45.92
CA GLY A 123 -48.80 -54.14 -46.24
C GLY A 123 -48.52 -52.90 -45.37
N GLU A 124 -47.30 -52.44 -45.41
CA GLU A 124 -46.90 -51.25 -44.71
C GLU A 124 -47.84 -50.08 -44.91
N GLN A 125 -48.30 -49.45 -43.82
CA GLN A 125 -49.15 -48.26 -43.85
C GLN A 125 -48.38 -47.09 -43.29
N SER A 126 -48.50 -45.92 -43.91
CA SER A 126 -47.89 -44.68 -43.45
C SER A 126 -48.98 -43.74 -42.89
N PHE A 127 -48.68 -43.22 -41.71
CA PHE A 127 -49.56 -42.29 -41.01
C PHE A 127 -48.77 -41.02 -40.67
N THR A 128 -49.39 -39.86 -40.78
CA THR A 128 -48.83 -38.57 -40.46
C THR A 128 -49.64 -37.92 -39.35
N TYR A 129 -48.99 -37.51 -38.29
CA TYR A 129 -49.58 -36.90 -37.08
C TYR A 129 -48.91 -35.60 -36.75
N SER A 130 -49.70 -34.58 -36.41
CA SER A 130 -49.17 -33.33 -35.86
C SER A 130 -48.72 -33.55 -34.43
N ILE A 131 -47.60 -32.98 -34.04
CA ILE A 131 -47.15 -32.89 -32.68
C ILE A 131 -47.70 -31.60 -32.11
N GLU A 132 -48.61 -31.70 -31.12
CA GLU A 132 -48.94 -30.54 -30.31
C GLU A 132 -47.78 -30.18 -29.43
N GLY A 133 -47.46 -28.87 -29.31
CA GLY A 133 -46.31 -28.38 -28.51
C GLY A 133 -46.40 -28.87 -27.06
N PHE A 134 -45.26 -29.33 -26.54
CA PHE A 134 -45.12 -29.76 -25.16
C PHE A 134 -43.74 -29.37 -24.65
N ASN A 135 -43.61 -29.05 -23.35
CA ASN A 135 -42.38 -28.63 -22.76
C ASN A 135 -42.28 -29.02 -21.29
N THR A 136 -41.08 -28.91 -20.79
CA THR A 136 -40.76 -29.00 -19.35
C THR A 136 -40.07 -27.73 -18.91
N SER A 137 -40.33 -27.30 -17.68
CA SER A 137 -39.72 -26.13 -17.09
C SER A 137 -38.66 -26.54 -16.08
N PHE A 138 -37.61 -25.73 -15.97
CA PHE A 138 -36.56 -25.92 -14.98
C PHE A 138 -36.21 -24.60 -14.29
N THR A 139 -35.68 -24.72 -13.08
CA THR A 139 -35.07 -23.62 -12.37
C THR A 139 -33.63 -24.03 -12.02
N TYR A 140 -32.70 -23.24 -12.45
CA TYR A 140 -31.29 -23.40 -12.13
C TYR A 140 -30.86 -22.31 -11.16
N THR A 141 -30.17 -22.67 -10.07
CA THR A 141 -29.62 -21.73 -9.11
C THR A 141 -28.18 -22.09 -8.81
N SER A 142 -27.28 -21.12 -8.93
CA SER A 142 -25.89 -21.25 -8.55
C SER A 142 -25.50 -20.12 -7.59
N ALA A 143 -24.92 -20.47 -6.46
CA ALA A 143 -24.39 -19.53 -5.47
C ALA A 143 -22.85 -19.47 -5.51
N THR A 144 -22.25 -19.67 -6.69
CA THR A 144 -20.79 -19.77 -6.88
C THR A 144 -20.24 -18.71 -7.83
N VAL A 145 -21.06 -17.72 -8.21
CA VAL A 145 -20.60 -16.62 -9.09
C VAL A 145 -19.60 -15.78 -8.34
N ASP A 146 -18.42 -15.54 -8.96
CA ASP A 146 -17.32 -14.85 -8.31
C ASP A 146 -17.76 -13.51 -7.70
N LYS A 147 -17.22 -13.24 -6.51
CA LYS A 147 -17.54 -12.05 -5.72
C LYS A 147 -17.21 -10.72 -6.38
N SER A 148 -16.34 -10.73 -7.38
CA SER A 148 -15.99 -9.54 -8.16
C SER A 148 -17.10 -9.10 -9.14
N ILE A 149 -18.02 -10.00 -9.49
CA ILE A 149 -19.09 -9.74 -10.44
C ILE A 149 -20.24 -9.03 -9.72
N ARG A 150 -20.61 -7.85 -10.18
CA ARG A 150 -21.71 -7.01 -9.63
C ARG A 150 -22.99 -7.09 -10.43
N SER A 151 -22.87 -7.27 -11.74
CA SER A 151 -24.01 -7.55 -12.62
C SER A 151 -23.56 -8.39 -13.80
N LEU A 152 -24.51 -9.11 -14.39
CA LEU A 152 -24.33 -9.90 -15.60
C LEU A 152 -25.37 -9.47 -16.64
N SER A 153 -24.92 -9.06 -17.81
CA SER A 153 -25.79 -8.81 -18.96
C SER A 153 -25.68 -9.93 -19.98
N LYS A 154 -24.49 -10.53 -20.11
CA LYS A 154 -24.21 -11.60 -21.06
C LYS A 154 -22.99 -12.42 -20.57
N ILE A 155 -22.95 -13.70 -20.93
CA ILE A 155 -21.76 -14.55 -20.78
C ILE A 155 -21.49 -15.34 -22.05
N ALA A 156 -20.23 -15.43 -22.43
CA ALA A 156 -19.79 -16.41 -23.41
C ALA A 156 -19.50 -17.73 -22.67
N VAL A 157 -20.02 -18.82 -23.19
CA VAL A 157 -19.96 -20.13 -22.53
C VAL A 157 -19.54 -21.24 -23.49
N ASP A 158 -19.09 -22.34 -22.92
CA ASP A 158 -19.04 -23.62 -23.57
C ASP A 158 -20.02 -24.55 -22.86
N TRP A 159 -21.14 -24.80 -23.50
CA TRP A 159 -22.21 -25.61 -22.94
C TRP A 159 -22.85 -26.45 -24.02
N THR A 160 -23.16 -27.70 -23.71
CA THR A 160 -23.91 -28.61 -24.61
C THR A 160 -25.16 -29.13 -23.91
N ILE A 161 -26.23 -29.20 -24.67
CA ILE A 161 -27.49 -29.80 -24.24
C ILE A 161 -27.80 -30.96 -25.17
N ASP A 162 -27.75 -32.18 -24.65
CA ASP A 162 -28.14 -33.39 -25.38
C ASP A 162 -29.64 -33.61 -25.23
N ILE A 163 -30.38 -33.49 -26.31
CA ILE A 163 -31.80 -33.71 -26.33
C ILE A 163 -32.07 -35.05 -27.00
N THR A 164 -32.71 -35.95 -26.26
CA THR A 164 -33.11 -37.26 -26.78
C THR A 164 -34.63 -37.30 -27.00
N LEU A 165 -35.02 -37.48 -28.25
CA LEU A 165 -36.42 -37.71 -28.65
C LEU A 165 -36.64 -39.22 -28.72
N SER A 166 -37.63 -39.72 -27.98
CA SER A 166 -37.96 -41.16 -27.95
C SER A 166 -39.44 -41.38 -28.20
N VAL A 167 -39.74 -42.39 -29.00
CA VAL A 167 -41.13 -42.84 -29.30
C VAL A 167 -41.34 -44.22 -28.70
N LEU A 168 -42.40 -44.38 -27.92
CA LEU A 168 -42.76 -45.67 -27.41
C LEU A 168 -43.30 -46.55 -28.54
N ASN A 169 -42.63 -47.65 -28.89
CA ASN A 169 -43.04 -48.60 -29.90
C ASN A 169 -43.59 -49.89 -29.26
N SER A 170 -44.79 -49.78 -28.70
CA SER A 170 -45.50 -50.89 -28.08
C SER A 170 -45.78 -52.02 -29.08
N GLY A 171 -45.40 -53.24 -28.72
CA GLY A 171 -45.63 -54.41 -29.60
C GLY A 171 -44.84 -54.43 -30.88
N LYS A 172 -43.85 -53.58 -31.06
CA LYS A 172 -43.07 -53.39 -32.29
C LYS A 172 -43.95 -53.11 -33.50
N ALA A 173 -44.99 -52.33 -33.34
CA ALA A 173 -45.97 -52.02 -34.37
C ALA A 173 -45.37 -51.17 -35.49
N PHE A 174 -44.36 -50.34 -35.19
CA PHE A 174 -43.75 -49.47 -36.19
C PHE A 174 -42.44 -50.06 -36.74
N LYS A 175 -42.31 -50.04 -38.07
CA LYS A 175 -41.08 -50.31 -38.79
C LYS A 175 -40.14 -49.12 -38.78
N SER A 176 -40.68 -47.90 -38.94
CA SER A 176 -39.92 -46.65 -38.85
C SER A 176 -40.83 -45.52 -38.34
N VAL A 177 -40.20 -44.56 -37.73
CA VAL A 177 -40.82 -43.31 -37.32
C VAL A 177 -39.90 -42.19 -37.82
N ALA A 178 -40.46 -41.17 -38.43
CA ALA A 178 -39.72 -40.01 -38.86
C ALA A 178 -40.32 -38.75 -38.26
N PHE A 179 -39.46 -37.85 -37.79
CA PHE A 179 -39.84 -36.50 -37.43
C PHE A 179 -39.58 -35.56 -38.62
N ARG A 180 -40.54 -34.72 -38.94
CA ARG A 180 -40.52 -33.77 -40.05
C ARG A 180 -40.90 -32.39 -39.54
N ASN A 181 -40.19 -31.35 -40.07
CA ASN A 181 -40.42 -29.96 -39.69
C ASN A 181 -40.49 -29.77 -38.17
N LEU A 182 -39.54 -30.36 -37.45
CA LEU A 182 -39.53 -30.34 -35.99
C LEU A 182 -38.92 -29.04 -35.49
N TYR A 183 -39.69 -28.31 -34.71
CA TYR A 183 -39.26 -27.09 -34.04
C TYR A 183 -39.10 -27.36 -32.54
N LEU A 184 -37.85 -27.17 -32.05
CA LEU A 184 -37.58 -27.22 -30.63
C LEU A 184 -37.63 -25.83 -30.02
N LYS A 185 -38.15 -25.77 -28.81
CA LYS A 185 -38.18 -24.57 -27.98
C LYS A 185 -37.10 -24.65 -26.93
N LEU A 186 -36.22 -23.67 -26.92
CA LEU A 186 -35.17 -23.45 -25.94
C LEU A 186 -35.47 -22.17 -25.14
N PRO A 187 -34.82 -21.98 -23.96
CA PRO A 187 -34.91 -20.71 -23.26
C PRO A 187 -34.51 -19.54 -24.16
N VAL A 188 -35.27 -18.47 -24.14
CA VAL A 188 -34.92 -17.21 -24.79
C VAL A 188 -33.59 -16.71 -24.21
N GLY A 189 -32.70 -16.23 -25.07
CA GLY A 189 -31.39 -15.73 -24.63
C GLY A 189 -30.25 -16.75 -24.76
N LEU A 190 -30.53 -18.01 -25.08
CA LEU A 190 -29.48 -18.94 -25.50
C LEU A 190 -29.13 -18.71 -26.96
N HIS A 191 -27.87 -18.47 -27.26
CA HIS A 191 -27.35 -18.44 -28.62
C HIS A 191 -26.78 -19.83 -28.96
N THR A 192 -27.21 -20.34 -30.13
CA THR A 192 -26.83 -21.65 -30.65
C THR A 192 -26.13 -21.45 -31.99
N PRO A 193 -24.81 -21.65 -32.09
CA PRO A 193 -24.06 -21.36 -33.31
C PRO A 193 -24.45 -22.29 -34.50
N ASP A 194 -24.93 -23.48 -34.17
CA ASP A 194 -25.27 -24.50 -35.17
C ASP A 194 -26.70 -24.33 -35.76
N TYR A 195 -27.53 -23.48 -35.16
CA TYR A 195 -28.93 -23.28 -35.54
C TYR A 195 -29.31 -21.80 -35.52
N VAL A 196 -30.10 -21.40 -36.51
CA VAL A 196 -30.74 -20.08 -36.47
C VAL A 196 -31.92 -20.16 -35.49
N SER A 197 -31.83 -19.33 -34.43
CA SER A 197 -32.86 -19.25 -33.38
C SER A 197 -33.71 -18.00 -33.57
N ASP A 198 -35.04 -18.18 -33.63
CA ASP A 198 -36.01 -17.08 -33.51
C ASP A 198 -36.77 -17.23 -32.19
N ASN A 199 -36.57 -16.27 -31.28
CA ASN A 199 -37.16 -16.27 -29.93
C ASN A 199 -37.04 -17.60 -29.16
N GLY A 200 -35.88 -18.27 -29.29
CA GLY A 200 -35.59 -19.56 -28.66
C GLY A 200 -36.13 -20.76 -29.46
N ILE A 201 -36.76 -20.57 -30.61
CA ILE A 201 -37.25 -21.66 -31.48
C ILE A 201 -36.16 -21.98 -32.51
N ILE A 202 -35.79 -23.25 -32.60
CA ILE A 202 -34.85 -23.76 -33.60
C ILE A 202 -35.50 -24.85 -34.44
N HIS A 203 -35.16 -24.87 -35.73
CA HIS A 203 -35.63 -25.90 -36.66
C HIS A 203 -34.62 -27.04 -36.79
N LEU A 204 -35.04 -28.28 -36.53
CA LEU A 204 -34.21 -29.45 -36.72
C LEU A 204 -34.40 -30.05 -38.12
N SER A 205 -33.31 -30.59 -38.66
CA SER A 205 -33.37 -31.43 -39.85
C SER A 205 -34.20 -32.67 -39.60
N ASP A 206 -34.78 -33.23 -40.68
CA ASP A 206 -35.58 -34.44 -40.62
C ASP A 206 -34.86 -35.61 -39.95
N ILE A 207 -35.51 -36.24 -38.97
CA ILE A 207 -34.97 -37.33 -38.18
C ILE A 207 -35.70 -38.62 -38.58
N ASN A 208 -34.96 -39.68 -38.91
CA ASN A 208 -35.53 -40.96 -39.27
C ASN A 208 -35.07 -42.04 -38.28
N LEU A 209 -36.04 -42.68 -37.62
CA LEU A 209 -35.82 -43.79 -36.69
C LEU A 209 -36.25 -45.11 -37.36
N SER A 210 -35.38 -46.10 -37.30
CA SER A 210 -35.66 -47.44 -37.86
C SER A 210 -36.15 -48.40 -36.78
N SER A 211 -36.73 -49.54 -37.22
CA SER A 211 -37.40 -50.58 -36.40
C SER A 211 -36.58 -51.15 -35.26
N GLY A 212 -35.72 -50.79 -34.70
CA GLY A 212 -34.97 -51.23 -33.51
C GLY A 212 -34.42 -50.05 -32.68
N VAL A 213 -34.49 -48.84 -33.27
CA VAL A 213 -33.96 -47.62 -32.66
C VAL A 213 -35.06 -46.58 -32.68
N MET A 214 -35.81 -46.50 -31.58
CA MET A 214 -36.94 -45.54 -31.46
C MET A 214 -36.55 -44.30 -30.65
N SER A 215 -35.27 -43.97 -30.65
CA SER A 215 -34.75 -42.74 -30.02
C SER A 215 -33.69 -42.12 -30.90
N HIS A 216 -33.60 -40.80 -30.86
CA HIS A 216 -32.55 -40.02 -31.52
C HIS A 216 -32.06 -38.92 -30.62
N LYS A 217 -30.74 -38.79 -30.56
CA LYS A 217 -30.06 -37.77 -29.78
C LYS A 217 -29.64 -36.63 -30.70
N VAL A 218 -29.99 -35.41 -30.31
CA VAL A 218 -29.54 -34.16 -30.92
C VAL A 218 -28.71 -33.41 -29.88
N THR A 219 -27.50 -33.06 -30.23
CA THR A 219 -26.64 -32.24 -29.36
C THR A 219 -26.74 -30.78 -29.82
N ILE A 220 -27.16 -29.91 -28.93
CA ILE A 220 -27.28 -28.47 -29.13
C ILE A 220 -26.08 -27.81 -28.41
N ARG A 221 -25.25 -27.10 -29.16
CA ARG A 221 -24.20 -26.25 -28.61
C ARG A 221 -24.75 -24.90 -28.29
N VAL A 222 -24.33 -24.36 -27.13
CA VAL A 222 -24.64 -23.01 -26.68
C VAL A 222 -23.33 -22.30 -26.41
N ASP A 223 -23.07 -21.18 -27.03
CA ASP A 223 -21.84 -20.41 -26.90
C ASP A 223 -22.08 -19.06 -26.21
N GLU A 224 -23.33 -18.65 -26.01
CA GLU A 224 -23.65 -17.39 -25.32
C GLU A 224 -24.99 -17.51 -24.57
N ILE A 225 -25.04 -16.88 -23.38
CA ILE A 225 -26.29 -16.66 -22.63
C ILE A 225 -26.51 -15.15 -22.46
N ASP A 226 -27.59 -14.64 -23.06
CA ASP A 226 -28.04 -13.25 -22.96
C ASP A 226 -29.04 -13.09 -21.81
N PHE A 227 -28.55 -12.61 -20.67
CA PHE A 227 -29.36 -12.39 -19.47
C PHE A 227 -30.34 -11.23 -19.63
N ALA A 228 -30.07 -10.26 -20.51
CA ALA A 228 -31.00 -9.16 -20.73
C ALA A 228 -32.30 -9.65 -21.39
N LYS A 229 -32.20 -10.62 -22.32
CA LYS A 229 -33.39 -11.27 -22.91
C LYS A 229 -34.16 -12.10 -21.89
N LEU A 230 -33.44 -12.86 -21.03
CA LEU A 230 -34.06 -13.63 -19.94
C LEU A 230 -34.76 -12.73 -18.92
N ALA A 231 -34.13 -11.63 -18.54
CA ALA A 231 -34.65 -10.65 -17.58
C ALA A 231 -35.94 -9.99 -18.12
N GLY A 232 -35.98 -9.68 -19.41
CA GLY A 232 -37.18 -9.13 -20.07
C GLY A 232 -38.44 -10.03 -19.95
N GLN A 233 -38.25 -11.32 -19.66
CA GLN A 233 -39.33 -12.29 -19.43
C GLN A 233 -39.47 -12.71 -17.96
N GLY A 234 -38.69 -12.11 -17.03
CA GLY A 234 -38.72 -12.50 -15.61
C GLY A 234 -38.05 -13.85 -15.33
N LEU A 235 -37.22 -14.35 -16.25
CA LEU A 235 -36.59 -15.67 -16.19
C LEU A 235 -35.17 -15.63 -15.60
N TYR A 236 -34.69 -14.46 -15.22
CA TYR A 236 -33.36 -14.24 -14.69
C TYR A 236 -33.40 -13.40 -13.43
N SER A 237 -32.55 -13.75 -12.47
CA SER A 237 -32.18 -12.88 -11.36
C SER A 237 -30.73 -13.13 -10.96
N PHE A 238 -30.03 -12.07 -10.62
CA PHE A 238 -28.70 -12.15 -10.03
C PHE A 238 -28.66 -11.26 -8.80
N VAL A 239 -28.17 -11.83 -7.69
CA VAL A 239 -28.00 -11.14 -6.42
C VAL A 239 -26.51 -11.18 -6.08
N PRO A 240 -25.76 -10.09 -6.34
CA PRO A 240 -24.36 -9.99 -5.96
C PRO A 240 -24.24 -9.86 -4.45
N ASP A 241 -23.15 -10.35 -3.87
CA ASP A 241 -22.78 -9.97 -2.51
C ASP A 241 -22.20 -8.55 -2.49
N THR A 242 -22.94 -7.62 -1.92
CA THR A 242 -22.54 -6.20 -1.84
C THR A 242 -21.33 -5.98 -0.94
N SER A 243 -21.04 -6.90 -0.03
CA SER A 243 -19.85 -6.85 0.82
C SER A 243 -18.56 -7.23 0.07
N GLY A 244 -18.68 -7.89 -1.09
CA GLY A 244 -17.55 -8.40 -1.88
C GLY A 244 -16.77 -9.53 -1.21
N LYS A 245 -17.34 -10.15 -0.19
CA LYS A 245 -16.70 -11.24 0.57
C LYS A 245 -17.15 -12.63 0.11
N ASN A 246 -18.41 -12.75 -0.30
CA ASN A 246 -19.02 -14.02 -0.68
C ASN A 246 -19.38 -14.06 -2.16
N PRO A 247 -19.51 -15.26 -2.76
CA PRO A 247 -20.05 -15.40 -4.11
C PRO A 247 -21.47 -14.87 -4.25
N GLY A 248 -21.80 -14.38 -5.44
CA GLY A 248 -23.17 -14.00 -5.79
C GLY A 248 -24.05 -15.19 -6.16
N THR A 249 -25.37 -15.00 -6.12
CA THR A 249 -26.35 -16.01 -6.49
C THR A 249 -27.02 -15.70 -7.81
N LEU A 250 -26.86 -16.59 -8.79
CA LEU A 250 -27.49 -16.56 -10.11
C LEU A 250 -28.68 -17.52 -10.13
N THR A 251 -29.83 -17.03 -10.61
CA THR A 251 -30.97 -17.90 -10.86
C THR A 251 -31.46 -17.71 -12.31
N ILE A 252 -31.59 -18.83 -13.04
CA ILE A 252 -32.12 -18.89 -14.41
C ILE A 252 -33.34 -19.82 -14.39
N ARG A 253 -34.40 -19.38 -15.01
CA ARG A 253 -35.59 -20.19 -15.28
C ARG A 253 -35.72 -20.36 -16.79
N GLY A 254 -36.25 -21.50 -17.21
CA GLY A 254 -36.40 -21.77 -18.62
C GLY A 254 -37.34 -22.94 -18.87
N SER A 255 -37.64 -23.15 -20.12
CA SER A 255 -38.32 -24.34 -20.58
C SER A 255 -37.66 -24.89 -21.82
N ILE A 256 -37.66 -26.21 -21.95
CA ILE A 256 -37.23 -26.93 -23.15
C ILE A 256 -38.35 -27.82 -23.59
N GLY A 257 -38.65 -27.85 -24.90
CA GLY A 257 -39.71 -28.65 -25.43
C GLY A 257 -39.71 -28.74 -26.93
N VAL A 258 -40.76 -29.34 -27.45
CA VAL A 258 -41.14 -29.31 -28.86
C VAL A 258 -42.22 -28.24 -29.04
N GLU A 259 -42.05 -27.33 -29.99
CA GLU A 259 -43.04 -26.28 -30.29
C GLU A 259 -44.02 -26.77 -31.32
N ASP A 260 -43.55 -27.40 -32.39
CA ASP A 260 -44.37 -27.90 -33.52
C ASP A 260 -43.59 -28.98 -34.29
N GLY A 261 -44.30 -29.75 -35.09
CA GLY A 261 -43.74 -30.76 -35.99
C GLY A 261 -44.72 -31.85 -36.40
N TYR A 262 -44.21 -32.78 -37.16
CA TYR A 262 -45.00 -33.94 -37.61
C TYR A 262 -44.23 -35.24 -37.32
N VAL A 263 -44.98 -36.27 -36.93
CA VAL A 263 -44.50 -37.64 -36.88
C VAL A 263 -45.09 -38.40 -38.08
N VAL A 264 -44.20 -39.00 -38.86
CA VAL A 264 -44.58 -39.94 -39.91
C VAL A 264 -44.21 -41.35 -39.43
N ALA A 265 -45.22 -42.16 -39.15
CA ALA A 265 -45.02 -43.53 -38.67
C ALA A 265 -45.38 -44.53 -39.78
N VAL A 266 -44.51 -45.49 -40.02
CA VAL A 266 -44.73 -46.61 -40.95
C VAL A 266 -44.88 -47.90 -40.16
N THR A 267 -45.97 -48.63 -40.36
CA THR A 267 -46.21 -49.88 -39.64
C THR A 267 -45.37 -51.02 -40.14
N ASN A 268 -45.17 -52.04 -39.29
CA ASN A 268 -44.61 -53.29 -39.69
C ASN A 268 -45.64 -54.12 -40.50
N ASN A 269 -45.15 -55.00 -41.37
CA ASN A 269 -45.96 -56.00 -41.98
C ASN A 269 -46.53 -56.99 -40.95
N ASN A 270 -47.79 -57.50 -41.17
CA ASN A 270 -48.43 -58.53 -40.33
C ASN A 270 -48.68 -58.13 -38.88
N ILE A 271 -48.92 -56.85 -38.58
CA ILE A 271 -49.44 -56.44 -37.29
C ILE A 271 -50.89 -56.76 -37.10
N SER A 272 -51.31 -57.19 -35.89
CA SER A 272 -52.70 -57.53 -35.57
C SER A 272 -53.57 -56.30 -35.28
N SER A 273 -52.92 -55.19 -34.87
CA SER A 273 -53.57 -53.91 -34.55
C SER A 273 -52.58 -52.76 -34.65
N VAL A 274 -53.03 -51.59 -35.07
CA VAL A 274 -52.21 -50.34 -34.96
C VAL A 274 -52.50 -49.76 -33.57
N PRO A 275 -51.48 -49.39 -32.82
CA PRO A 275 -51.71 -48.67 -31.56
C PRO A 275 -52.45 -47.37 -31.83
N THR A 276 -53.48 -47.09 -31.05
CA THR A 276 -54.30 -45.85 -31.18
C THR A 276 -53.54 -44.61 -30.65
N GLN A 277 -52.55 -44.83 -29.83
CA GLN A 277 -51.74 -43.79 -29.21
C GLN A 277 -50.29 -44.24 -29.07
N THR A 278 -49.37 -43.28 -29.10
CA THR A 278 -47.98 -43.48 -28.71
C THR A 278 -47.50 -42.33 -27.84
N THR A 279 -46.50 -42.56 -27.04
CA THR A 279 -45.86 -41.53 -26.19
C THR A 279 -44.60 -41.05 -26.87
N LEU A 280 -44.51 -39.72 -27.06
CA LEU A 280 -43.28 -39.04 -27.41
C LEU A 280 -42.67 -38.48 -26.12
N THR A 281 -41.44 -38.83 -25.86
CA THR A 281 -40.67 -38.32 -24.72
C THR A 281 -39.50 -37.51 -25.21
N LEU A 282 -39.30 -36.36 -24.59
CA LEU A 282 -38.11 -35.52 -24.71
C LEU A 282 -37.38 -35.55 -23.37
N SER A 283 -36.17 -36.10 -23.38
CA SER A 283 -35.26 -36.02 -22.24
C SER A 283 -34.07 -35.13 -22.60
N SER A 284 -33.57 -34.37 -21.64
CA SER A 284 -32.44 -33.47 -21.87
C SER A 284 -31.41 -33.59 -20.76
N VAL A 285 -30.14 -33.65 -21.15
CA VAL A 285 -29.01 -33.70 -20.26
C VAL A 285 -28.00 -32.63 -20.71
N GLY A 286 -27.78 -31.63 -19.86
CA GLY A 286 -26.74 -30.64 -20.10
C GLY A 286 -25.38 -31.10 -19.60
N SER A 287 -24.30 -30.57 -20.20
CA SER A 287 -22.97 -30.57 -19.59
C SER A 287 -22.87 -29.50 -18.50
N ASP A 288 -21.78 -29.50 -17.72
CA ASP A 288 -21.42 -28.33 -16.93
C ASP A 288 -21.21 -27.12 -17.85
N ILE A 289 -21.49 -25.93 -17.36
CA ILE A 289 -21.37 -24.68 -18.12
C ILE A 289 -20.02 -24.07 -17.77
N THR A 290 -19.12 -24.01 -18.74
CA THR A 290 -17.85 -23.27 -18.60
C THR A 290 -18.04 -21.85 -19.12
N VAL A 291 -17.72 -20.86 -18.27
CA VAL A 291 -17.79 -19.45 -18.65
C VAL A 291 -16.43 -19.03 -19.19
N ASN A 292 -16.39 -18.46 -20.40
CA ASN A 292 -15.17 -18.02 -21.08
C ASN A 292 -15.00 -16.51 -21.04
N ALA A 293 -16.11 -15.75 -21.02
CA ALA A 293 -16.09 -14.29 -20.91
C ALA A 293 -17.39 -13.77 -20.30
N VAL A 294 -17.32 -12.55 -19.78
CA VAL A 294 -18.43 -11.88 -19.09
C VAL A 294 -18.61 -10.48 -19.65
N ASP A 295 -19.86 -10.12 -19.92
CA ASP A 295 -20.36 -8.75 -20.10
C ASP A 295 -21.16 -8.38 -18.86
N GLY A 296 -20.83 -7.26 -18.21
CA GLY A 296 -21.53 -6.87 -16.99
C GLY A 296 -20.78 -5.78 -16.24
N GLU A 297 -20.97 -5.75 -14.95
CA GLU A 297 -20.25 -4.86 -14.06
C GLU A 297 -19.37 -5.68 -13.11
N ILE A 298 -18.11 -5.29 -13.00
CA ILE A 298 -17.15 -5.92 -12.09
C ILE A 298 -16.54 -4.93 -11.12
N CYS A 299 -16.18 -5.42 -9.95
CA CYS A 299 -15.45 -4.66 -8.93
C CYS A 299 -14.47 -5.59 -8.22
N TYR A 300 -13.20 -5.32 -8.37
CA TYR A 300 -12.11 -6.11 -7.81
C TYR A 300 -11.50 -5.42 -6.59
N SER A 301 -11.35 -6.12 -5.47
CA SER A 301 -10.51 -5.69 -4.35
C SER A 301 -9.10 -6.22 -4.59
N ILE A 302 -8.11 -5.36 -4.47
CA ILE A 302 -6.69 -5.73 -4.57
C ILE A 302 -6.24 -6.03 -3.15
N SER A 303 -5.81 -7.27 -2.87
CA SER A 303 -5.52 -7.70 -1.50
C SER A 303 -4.13 -7.32 -1.02
N ASP A 304 -3.16 -7.22 -1.92
CA ASP A 304 -1.76 -7.10 -1.53
C ASP A 304 -1.01 -6.13 -2.46
N PHE A 305 -0.73 -4.94 -1.92
CA PHE A 305 0.26 -4.01 -2.47
C PHE A 305 1.55 -4.16 -1.66
N ASN A 306 2.63 -4.56 -2.31
CA ASN A 306 3.96 -4.52 -1.71
C ASN A 306 4.57 -3.14 -2.02
N VAL A 307 4.78 -2.38 -0.97
CA VAL A 307 5.56 -1.16 -1.00
C VAL A 307 6.66 -1.31 0.03
N ASP A 308 7.90 -1.20 -0.41
CA ASP A 308 9.01 -1.20 0.53
C ASP A 308 8.92 0.06 1.42
N PRO A 309 9.14 -0.06 2.72
CA PRO A 309 9.16 1.10 3.59
C PRO A 309 10.16 2.14 3.12
N VAL A 310 9.80 3.41 3.20
CA VAL A 310 10.74 4.51 2.96
C VAL A 310 11.74 4.51 4.10
N ALA A 311 12.95 4.02 3.85
CA ALA A 311 14.02 4.01 4.84
C ALA A 311 14.61 5.41 5.00
N LEU A 312 14.71 5.86 6.23
CA LEU A 312 15.33 7.13 6.62
C LEU A 312 16.54 6.87 7.52
N ASN A 313 17.19 5.72 7.35
CA ASN A 313 18.28 5.26 8.23
C ASN A 313 19.51 6.17 8.18
N ASP A 314 19.72 6.85 7.05
CA ASP A 314 20.87 7.73 6.82
C ASP A 314 20.51 9.21 7.07
N LEU A 315 19.51 9.44 7.92
CA LEU A 315 19.26 10.77 8.47
C LEU A 315 20.38 11.14 9.44
N PRO A 316 20.87 12.39 9.42
CA PRO A 316 21.79 12.90 10.41
C PRO A 316 21.32 12.62 11.84
N ASP A 317 22.24 12.20 12.72
CA ASP A 317 21.91 11.87 14.11
C ASP A 317 21.21 13.03 14.83
N LEU A 318 21.62 14.25 14.53
CA LEU A 318 20.99 15.48 15.01
C LEU A 318 19.46 15.52 14.79
N LEU A 319 18.99 15.01 13.65
CA LEU A 319 17.57 15.03 13.30
C LEU A 319 16.78 13.87 13.94
N ARG A 320 17.48 12.88 14.51
CA ARG A 320 16.88 11.71 15.18
C ARG A 320 16.79 11.87 16.70
N GLN A 321 17.53 12.82 17.28
CA GLN A 321 17.56 13.04 18.72
C GLN A 321 16.19 13.47 19.27
N ASP A 322 15.83 12.96 20.44
CA ASP A 322 14.56 13.27 21.13
C ASP A 322 14.42 14.75 21.50
N GLU A 323 15.54 15.45 21.71
CA GLU A 323 15.60 16.88 21.99
C GLU A 323 15.27 17.75 20.77
N THR A 324 15.45 17.19 19.58
CA THR A 324 15.14 17.86 18.30
C THR A 324 13.65 17.68 17.98
N ASN A 325 12.94 18.78 17.84
CA ASN A 325 11.54 18.79 17.44
C ASN A 325 11.40 19.52 16.08
N ILE A 326 10.93 18.84 15.09
CA ILE A 326 10.81 19.37 13.73
C ILE A 326 9.35 19.44 13.31
N THR A 327 9.00 20.54 12.65
CA THR A 327 7.74 20.69 11.93
C THR A 327 8.06 21.03 10.49
N MET A 328 7.69 20.15 9.56
CA MET A 328 7.89 20.37 8.12
C MET A 328 6.71 21.14 7.54
N ALA A 329 6.98 22.22 6.80
CA ALA A 329 5.93 23.08 6.30
C ALA A 329 5.09 22.44 5.19
N ASN A 330 5.71 21.79 4.21
CA ASN A 330 4.96 21.20 3.08
C ASN A 330 5.72 20.02 2.44
N PRO A 331 5.87 18.87 3.12
CA PRO A 331 6.41 17.68 2.51
C PRO A 331 5.49 17.20 1.38
N GLN A 332 6.05 16.54 0.37
CA GLN A 332 5.38 16.15 -0.86
C GLN A 332 5.66 14.68 -1.16
N LEU A 333 4.64 13.95 -1.58
CA LEU A 333 4.77 12.59 -2.10
C LEU A 333 4.26 12.57 -3.54
N TYR A 334 5.15 12.32 -4.46
CA TYR A 334 4.82 12.14 -5.87
C TYR A 334 4.63 10.66 -6.18
N LEU A 335 3.58 10.33 -6.90
CA LEU A 335 3.29 8.99 -7.38
C LEU A 335 3.15 9.00 -8.90
N SER A 336 3.68 7.98 -9.56
CA SER A 336 3.48 7.73 -11.00
C SER A 336 3.10 6.27 -11.17
N ILE A 337 1.85 6.00 -11.59
CA ILE A 337 1.21 4.68 -11.53
C ILE A 337 0.67 4.32 -12.91
N ASN A 338 0.90 3.08 -13.35
CA ASN A 338 0.30 2.52 -14.55
C ASN A 338 -1.02 1.82 -14.23
N ASN A 339 -2.02 1.94 -15.13
CA ASN A 339 -3.26 1.19 -15.05
C ASN A 339 -3.34 0.12 -16.15
N PRO A 340 -2.95 -1.13 -15.88
CA PRO A 340 -3.01 -2.21 -16.86
C PRO A 340 -4.45 -2.60 -17.24
N LEU A 341 -5.45 -2.11 -16.51
CA LEU A 341 -6.87 -2.39 -16.70
C LEU A 341 -7.59 -1.36 -17.59
N ALA A 342 -6.84 -0.34 -18.04
CA ALA A 342 -7.39 0.71 -18.90
C ALA A 342 -8.00 0.16 -20.19
N GLY A 343 -7.47 -0.93 -20.74
CA GLY A 343 -8.04 -1.61 -21.92
C GLY A 343 -9.44 -2.17 -21.72
N TYR A 344 -9.87 -2.36 -20.48
CA TYR A 344 -11.22 -2.78 -20.09
C TYR A 344 -12.10 -1.62 -19.63
N SER A 345 -11.64 -0.38 -19.80
CA SER A 345 -12.33 0.82 -19.32
C SER A 345 -12.59 0.82 -17.81
N LEU A 346 -11.65 0.27 -17.04
CA LEU A 346 -11.74 0.18 -15.58
C LEU A 346 -10.80 1.18 -14.93
N ASP A 347 -11.34 1.92 -13.98
CA ASP A 347 -10.59 2.77 -13.07
C ASP A 347 -10.10 1.96 -11.86
N ALA A 348 -8.96 2.35 -11.30
CA ALA A 348 -8.54 1.86 -9.99
C ALA A 348 -8.55 3.02 -8.99
N SER A 349 -8.84 2.72 -7.73
CA SER A 349 -8.83 3.71 -6.66
C SER A 349 -8.32 3.10 -5.36
N SER A 350 -7.66 3.93 -4.56
CA SER A 350 -7.19 3.55 -3.23
C SER A 350 -7.09 4.76 -2.31
N GLY A 351 -7.31 4.57 -1.03
CA GLY A 351 -6.77 5.45 -0.01
C GLY A 351 -5.26 5.22 0.15
N LEU A 352 -4.63 6.02 1.00
CA LEU A 352 -3.22 5.90 1.35
C LEU A 352 -3.04 6.23 2.82
N THR A 353 -2.27 5.40 3.52
CA THR A 353 -1.83 5.66 4.90
C THR A 353 -0.32 5.54 4.96
N LEU A 354 0.33 6.56 5.51
CA LEU A 354 1.74 6.56 5.86
C LEU A 354 1.87 6.37 7.37
N THR A 355 2.66 5.40 7.80
CA THR A 355 2.91 5.16 9.22
C THR A 355 4.34 5.53 9.56
N ALA A 356 4.51 6.58 10.37
CA ALA A 356 5.81 6.96 10.89
C ALA A 356 6.24 5.96 11.99
N CYS A 357 7.39 5.33 11.82
CA CYS A 357 7.98 4.38 12.75
C CYS A 357 9.27 4.98 13.33
N ARG A 358 9.37 5.09 14.65
CA ARG A 358 10.53 5.64 15.35
C ARG A 358 11.35 4.56 16.06
N GLU A 359 12.56 4.88 16.43
CA GLU A 359 13.49 3.95 17.12
C GLU A 359 12.97 3.48 18.48
N ASP A 360 12.18 4.29 19.17
CA ASP A 360 11.51 3.92 20.43
C ASP A 360 10.39 2.87 20.24
N GLY A 361 10.15 2.44 19.03
CA GLY A 361 9.09 1.50 18.65
C GLY A 361 7.71 2.13 18.48
N SER A 362 7.59 3.45 18.63
CA SER A 362 6.33 4.13 18.40
C SER A 362 5.96 4.12 16.91
N ARG A 363 4.66 3.93 16.65
CA ARG A 363 4.10 3.84 15.29
C ARG A 363 2.87 4.75 15.22
N LYS A 364 2.89 5.69 14.30
CA LYS A 364 1.79 6.64 14.16
C LYS A 364 1.30 6.72 12.71
N PRO A 365 0.08 6.23 12.44
CA PRO A 365 -0.51 6.29 11.11
C PRO A 365 -1.09 7.67 10.82
N TYR A 366 -0.99 8.07 9.56
CA TYR A 366 -1.60 9.24 8.98
C TYR A 366 -2.25 8.82 7.67
N SER A 367 -3.56 8.96 7.56
CA SER A 367 -4.32 8.59 6.35
C SER A 367 -4.61 9.83 5.49
N LEU A 368 -4.90 9.61 4.22
CA LEU A 368 -5.44 10.66 3.34
C LEU A 368 -6.66 11.34 3.98
N ASP A 369 -6.86 12.59 3.64
CA ASP A 369 -8.00 13.36 4.11
C ASP A 369 -9.33 12.69 3.72
N ALA A 370 -10.34 12.84 4.57
CA ALA A 370 -11.64 12.20 4.35
C ALA A 370 -12.25 12.60 2.99
N GLY A 371 -12.52 11.61 2.16
CA GLY A 371 -13.06 11.81 0.81
C GLY A 371 -12.01 11.96 -0.30
N GLU A 372 -10.73 12.07 0.03
CA GLU A 372 -9.65 12.04 -0.93
C GLU A 372 -9.26 10.59 -1.28
N LEU A 373 -9.03 10.33 -2.55
CA LEU A 373 -8.59 9.04 -3.07
C LEU A 373 -7.56 9.25 -4.17
N ILE A 374 -6.66 8.30 -4.31
CA ILE A 374 -5.82 8.16 -5.50
C ILE A 374 -6.67 7.45 -6.56
N ASN A 375 -7.10 8.20 -7.59
CA ASN A 375 -7.93 7.68 -8.67
C ASN A 375 -7.12 7.55 -9.94
N ILE A 376 -6.87 6.31 -10.35
CA ILE A 376 -6.16 5.96 -11.58
C ILE A 376 -7.22 5.71 -12.65
N GLY A 377 -7.39 6.66 -13.56
CA GLY A 377 -8.39 6.58 -14.63
C GLY A 377 -8.02 5.59 -15.73
N HIS A 378 -8.87 5.56 -16.77
CA HIS A 378 -8.69 4.71 -17.96
C HIS A 378 -8.71 5.52 -19.26
N ASN A 379 -8.34 6.78 -19.25
CA ASN A 379 -8.46 7.72 -20.35
C ASN A 379 -8.21 7.08 -21.74
N ALA A 380 -9.29 6.83 -22.51
CA ALA A 380 -9.26 6.24 -23.85
C ALA A 380 -8.44 4.93 -23.96
N GLY A 381 -8.40 4.11 -22.93
CA GLY A 381 -7.64 2.86 -22.89
C GLY A 381 -6.14 3.05 -22.65
N ILE A 382 -5.68 4.24 -22.27
CA ILE A 382 -4.27 4.52 -22.00
C ILE A 382 -3.91 3.98 -20.62
N ALA A 383 -2.89 3.14 -20.55
CA ALA A 383 -2.40 2.54 -19.30
C ALA A 383 -1.71 3.53 -18.35
N GLY A 384 -1.40 4.73 -18.76
CA GLY A 384 -0.74 5.76 -17.96
C GLY A 384 0.60 6.21 -18.56
N PRO A 385 1.56 6.71 -17.77
CA PRO A 385 1.47 6.83 -16.30
C PRO A 385 0.51 7.92 -15.82
N TYR A 386 -0.23 7.62 -14.76
CA TYR A 386 -1.05 8.57 -14.01
C TYR A 386 -0.21 9.12 -12.86
N LYS A 387 -0.10 10.45 -12.80
CA LYS A 387 0.79 11.13 -11.87
C LYS A 387 0.02 11.93 -10.85
N PHE A 388 0.45 11.86 -9.60
CA PHE A 388 -0.16 12.55 -8.46
C PHE A 388 0.90 13.27 -7.65
N CYS A 389 0.53 14.41 -7.07
CA CYS A 389 1.31 15.10 -6.05
C CYS A 389 0.45 15.24 -4.79
N LEU A 390 0.82 14.52 -3.75
CA LEU A 390 0.16 14.53 -2.47
C LEU A 390 0.93 15.48 -1.54
N ALA A 391 0.25 16.45 -0.95
CA ALA A 391 0.86 17.41 -0.04
C ALA A 391 -0.20 18.04 0.90
N PRO A 392 0.20 18.62 2.05
CA PRO A 392 -0.69 19.47 2.85
C PRO A 392 -1.23 20.64 2.04
N ASP A 393 -0.37 21.29 1.25
CA ASP A 393 -0.74 22.28 0.24
C ASP A 393 -0.15 21.89 -1.13
N PRO A 394 -0.90 21.11 -1.94
CA PRO A 394 -0.41 20.68 -3.24
C PRO A 394 -0.31 21.82 -4.27
N SER A 395 -0.91 22.98 -4.03
CA SER A 395 -0.82 24.15 -4.90
C SER A 395 0.56 24.85 -4.80
N ALA A 396 1.23 24.68 -3.67
CA ALA A 396 2.58 25.17 -3.41
C ALA A 396 3.66 24.12 -3.71
N ALA A 397 3.28 22.96 -4.27
CA ALA A 397 4.22 21.89 -4.59
C ALA A 397 5.08 22.25 -5.81
N GLY A 398 6.35 21.83 -5.76
CA GLY A 398 7.28 21.94 -6.88
C GLY A 398 6.93 21.00 -8.04
N SER A 399 7.70 21.08 -9.11
CA SER A 399 7.61 20.16 -10.24
C SER A 399 8.91 19.39 -10.37
N PHE A 400 8.85 18.07 -10.35
CA PHE A 400 10.00 17.20 -10.58
C PHE A 400 9.99 16.61 -11.98
N GLU A 401 11.18 16.36 -12.52
CA GLU A 401 11.34 15.58 -13.74
C GLU A 401 10.68 14.20 -13.54
N GLY A 402 9.96 13.74 -14.52
CA GLY A 402 9.15 12.50 -14.42
C GLY A 402 7.75 12.69 -13.84
N PHE A 403 7.49 13.77 -13.09
CA PHE A 403 6.19 14.03 -12.43
C PHE A 403 5.50 15.32 -12.92
N ALA A 404 5.89 15.82 -14.08
CA ALA A 404 5.24 17.00 -14.67
C ALA A 404 3.72 16.76 -14.85
N ASN A 405 2.93 17.79 -14.56
CA ASN A 405 1.46 17.78 -14.61
C ASN A 405 0.80 16.76 -13.67
N ALA A 406 1.42 16.45 -12.52
CA ALA A 406 0.83 15.60 -11.50
C ALA A 406 -0.49 16.20 -10.98
N VAL A 407 -1.51 15.34 -10.81
CA VAL A 407 -2.79 15.72 -10.24
C VAL A 407 -2.59 16.03 -8.75
N PRO A 408 -3.01 17.23 -8.28
CA PRO A 408 -2.89 17.59 -6.88
C PRO A 408 -3.89 16.80 -6.02
N VAL A 409 -3.40 16.22 -4.93
CA VAL A 409 -4.21 15.51 -3.92
C VAL A 409 -3.87 16.09 -2.56
N ARG A 410 -4.87 16.50 -1.81
CA ARG A 410 -4.66 17.05 -0.47
C ARG A 410 -4.38 15.95 0.54
N TYR A 411 -3.30 16.13 1.31
CA TYR A 411 -2.88 15.19 2.33
C TYR A 411 -2.33 15.93 3.55
N GLN A 412 -3.22 16.41 4.43
CA GLN A 412 -2.85 17.16 5.63
C GLN A 412 -1.96 16.34 6.58
N GLY A 413 -2.23 15.04 6.70
CA GLY A 413 -1.45 14.13 7.52
C GLY A 413 0.02 14.05 7.15
N LEU A 414 0.37 14.30 5.88
CA LEU A 414 1.74 14.21 5.40
C LEU A 414 2.68 15.20 6.12
N GLY A 415 2.20 16.38 6.47
CA GLY A 415 2.95 17.36 7.27
C GLY A 415 3.36 16.85 8.65
N ASN A 416 2.62 15.89 9.18
CA ASN A 416 2.88 15.32 10.50
C ASN A 416 3.74 14.07 10.48
N VAL A 417 3.94 13.43 9.32
CA VAL A 417 4.72 12.19 9.20
C VAL A 417 6.16 12.40 9.66
N LEU A 418 6.77 13.52 9.23
CA LEU A 418 8.12 13.94 9.59
C LEU A 418 8.15 14.95 10.75
N SER A 419 7.07 15.13 11.50
CA SER A 419 7.01 16.11 12.59
C SER A 419 7.07 15.43 13.95
N GLY A 420 7.64 16.15 14.93
CA GLY A 420 7.72 15.74 16.34
C GLY A 420 9.14 15.57 16.84
N ASN A 421 9.27 14.96 18.02
CA ASN A 421 10.54 14.72 18.68
C ASN A 421 11.28 13.59 17.95
N GLY A 422 12.40 13.92 17.34
CA GLY A 422 13.12 13.04 16.44
C GLY A 422 12.33 12.71 15.15
N LEU A 423 13.02 12.63 14.04
CA LEU A 423 12.41 12.14 12.80
C LEU A 423 12.21 10.61 12.86
N PRO A 424 11.23 10.04 12.16
CA PRO A 424 11.08 8.60 12.08
C PRO A 424 12.29 7.94 11.38
N SER A 425 12.62 6.71 11.77
CA SER A 425 13.64 5.91 11.09
C SER A 425 13.11 5.30 9.79
N THR A 426 11.80 5.02 9.73
CA THR A 426 11.14 4.49 8.54
C THR A 426 9.73 5.04 8.42
N ILE A 427 9.24 5.13 7.18
CA ILE A 427 7.83 5.41 6.88
C ILE A 427 7.28 4.21 6.13
N GLU A 428 6.34 3.50 6.74
CA GLU A 428 5.60 2.44 6.06
C GLU A 428 4.49 3.04 5.22
N VAL A 429 4.30 2.48 4.04
CA VAL A 429 3.29 2.92 3.07
C VAL A 429 2.25 1.83 2.92
N SER A 430 0.98 2.16 3.11
CA SER A 430 -0.14 1.26 2.93
C SER A 430 -1.17 1.88 1.99
N PHE A 431 -1.57 1.12 0.98
CA PHE A 431 -2.74 1.47 0.16
C PHE A 431 -4.00 0.94 0.84
N ASP A 432 -4.95 1.83 1.12
CA ASP A 432 -6.16 1.51 1.88
C ASP A 432 -7.32 1.18 0.94
N ASP A 433 -7.95 0.02 1.13
CA ASP A 433 -9.07 -0.50 0.32
C ASP A 433 -8.84 -0.34 -1.20
N PRO A 434 -7.68 -0.79 -1.72
CA PRO A 434 -7.37 -0.67 -3.12
C PRO A 434 -8.31 -1.54 -3.95
N LYS A 435 -8.96 -0.94 -4.94
CA LYS A 435 -9.95 -1.62 -5.77
C LYS A 435 -9.94 -1.14 -7.20
N VAL A 436 -10.43 -2.02 -8.08
CA VAL A 436 -10.67 -1.76 -9.48
C VAL A 436 -12.17 -1.75 -9.72
N GLY A 437 -12.70 -0.74 -10.37
CA GLY A 437 -14.12 -0.56 -10.56
C GLY A 437 -14.84 0.01 -9.31
N PRO A 438 -16.18 -0.07 -9.26
CA PRO A 438 -17.07 -0.77 -10.20
C PRO A 438 -17.04 -0.17 -11.61
N GLY A 439 -17.00 -1.03 -12.61
CA GLY A 439 -17.01 -0.62 -14.00
C GLY A 439 -17.63 -1.66 -14.93
N LYS A 440 -18.21 -1.19 -16.04
CA LYS A 440 -18.82 -2.04 -17.06
C LYS A 440 -17.73 -2.62 -17.96
N VAL A 441 -17.79 -3.92 -18.15
CA VAL A 441 -16.88 -4.66 -19.03
C VAL A 441 -17.69 -5.36 -20.14
N SER A 442 -17.03 -5.55 -21.28
CA SER A 442 -17.54 -6.37 -22.37
C SER A 442 -16.46 -7.34 -22.82
N ASN A 443 -16.85 -8.58 -23.03
CA ASN A 443 -15.96 -9.68 -23.41
C ASN A 443 -14.75 -9.83 -22.47
N PHE A 444 -14.98 -9.66 -21.16
CA PHE A 444 -13.97 -9.80 -20.14
C PHE A 444 -13.68 -11.27 -19.91
N ALA A 445 -12.49 -11.72 -20.32
CA ALA A 445 -12.12 -13.13 -20.29
C ALA A 445 -12.08 -13.69 -18.85
N VAL A 446 -12.52 -14.94 -18.69
CA VAL A 446 -12.56 -15.66 -17.41
C VAL A 446 -12.21 -17.13 -17.68
N PRO A 447 -11.19 -17.75 -17.05
CA PRO A 447 -10.23 -17.10 -16.12
C PRO A 447 -9.19 -16.25 -16.86
N GLN A 448 -8.62 -15.30 -16.17
CA GLN A 448 -7.45 -14.59 -16.67
C GLN A 448 -6.54 -14.08 -15.54
N THR A 449 -5.30 -13.80 -15.89
CA THR A 449 -4.36 -13.09 -15.04
C THR A 449 -4.13 -11.70 -15.65
N LEU A 450 -4.48 -10.67 -14.90
CA LEU A 450 -4.24 -9.28 -15.28
C LEU A 450 -2.84 -8.88 -14.85
N GLN A 451 -2.25 -7.92 -15.57
CA GLN A 451 -0.96 -7.37 -15.21
C GLN A 451 -1.03 -6.68 -13.84
N LYS A 452 0.13 -6.56 -13.21
CA LYS A 452 0.28 -5.84 -11.93
C LYS A 452 -0.01 -4.37 -12.11
N LEU A 453 -0.59 -3.77 -11.07
CA LEU A 453 -0.49 -2.35 -10.85
C LEU A 453 0.90 -2.07 -10.31
N GLU A 454 1.67 -1.25 -11.01
CA GLU A 454 3.02 -0.89 -10.61
C GLU A 454 3.24 0.60 -10.79
N GLY A 455 4.13 1.14 -9.99
CA GLY A 455 4.45 2.56 -10.03
C GLY A 455 5.75 2.88 -9.32
N VAL A 456 6.13 4.15 -9.45
CA VAL A 456 7.26 4.74 -8.75
C VAL A 456 6.77 5.86 -7.87
N TYR A 457 7.49 6.09 -6.78
CA TYR A 457 7.25 7.24 -5.92
C TYR A 457 8.52 8.07 -5.73
N LYS A 458 8.31 9.34 -5.40
CA LYS A 458 9.35 10.25 -4.94
C LYS A 458 8.81 10.98 -3.72
N PHE A 459 9.46 10.74 -2.59
CA PHE A 459 9.21 11.47 -1.35
C PHE A 459 10.17 12.65 -1.30
N TYR A 460 9.65 13.85 -1.19
CA TYR A 460 10.39 15.09 -1.12
C TYR A 460 9.91 15.95 0.06
N ALA A 461 10.78 16.17 1.02
CA ALA A 461 10.48 17.03 2.16
C ALA A 461 11.58 18.09 2.29
N PRO A 462 11.34 19.31 1.77
CA PRO A 462 12.28 20.40 1.95
C PRO A 462 12.44 20.70 3.44
N LEU A 463 13.69 20.89 3.89
CA LEU A 463 13.97 21.35 5.25
C LEU A 463 13.54 22.82 5.41
N ASN A 464 12.25 23.01 5.18
CA ASN A 464 11.52 24.25 5.35
C ASN A 464 10.78 24.15 6.68
N LEU A 465 11.41 24.68 7.72
CA LEU A 465 11.00 24.48 9.10
C LEU A 465 9.81 25.38 9.46
N GLY A 466 8.83 24.80 10.11
CA GLY A 466 7.71 25.51 10.70
C GLY A 466 8.05 26.11 12.07
N VAL A 467 7.20 27.02 12.55
CA VAL A 467 7.30 27.66 13.86
C VAL A 467 7.37 26.60 14.97
N ASN A 468 8.17 26.85 16.00
CA ASN A 468 8.49 25.96 17.11
C ASN A 468 9.37 24.74 16.75
N SER A 469 9.90 24.63 15.54
CA SER A 469 10.97 23.69 15.29
C SER A 469 12.18 24.03 16.14
N LYS A 470 12.75 23.01 16.76
CA LYS A 470 13.91 23.09 17.64
C LYS A 470 14.93 22.06 17.19
N ILE A 471 16.14 22.50 16.86
CA ILE A 471 17.25 21.62 16.52
C ILE A 471 18.32 21.82 17.61
N VAL A 472 18.80 20.73 18.18
CA VAL A 472 19.81 20.74 19.24
C VAL A 472 21.06 20.03 18.76
N TYR A 473 22.13 20.80 18.62
CA TYR A 473 23.47 20.26 18.41
C TYR A 473 24.15 20.14 19.79
N ASP A 474 24.70 18.99 20.08
CA ASP A 474 25.28 18.62 21.36
C ASP A 474 26.68 18.01 21.13
N GLU A 475 27.67 18.53 21.81
CA GLU A 475 29.05 18.04 21.71
C GLU A 475 29.81 18.20 23.03
N VAL A 476 30.79 17.34 23.23
CA VAL A 476 31.68 17.35 24.41
C VAL A 476 33.13 17.57 23.97
N THR A 477 33.78 18.54 24.59
CA THR A 477 35.24 18.69 24.55
C THR A 477 35.81 18.32 25.90
N ASP A 478 36.57 17.25 25.98
CA ASP A 478 37.13 16.66 27.21
C ASP A 478 38.64 16.46 27.10
N GLY A 479 39.21 15.77 28.08
CA GLY A 479 40.64 15.49 28.14
C GLY A 479 41.48 16.63 28.77
N TRP A 480 40.81 17.50 29.56
CA TRP A 480 41.49 18.62 30.24
C TRP A 480 42.09 18.21 31.59
N SER A 481 41.75 17.05 32.14
CA SER A 481 42.19 16.54 33.44
C SER A 481 43.64 16.07 33.45
N ASP A 482 44.32 16.05 32.29
CA ASP A 482 45.70 15.58 32.18
C ASP A 482 46.62 16.28 33.23
N GLU A 483 46.72 15.63 34.37
CA GLU A 483 47.70 15.82 35.47
C GLU A 483 47.57 17.10 36.33
N THR A 484 46.76 18.10 35.97
CA THR A 484 46.77 19.37 36.70
C THR A 484 45.38 19.87 37.12
N LEU A 485 44.39 19.78 36.27
CA LEU A 485 43.04 20.36 36.53
C LEU A 485 42.17 19.51 37.44
N ASP A 486 42.43 18.20 37.55
CA ASP A 486 41.72 17.30 38.46
C ASP A 486 41.85 17.67 39.94
N LYS A 487 43.02 18.28 40.31
CA LYS A 487 43.36 18.71 41.67
C LYS A 487 42.95 20.16 41.98
N VAL A 488 42.54 20.93 40.95
CA VAL A 488 42.20 22.34 41.13
C VAL A 488 40.73 22.46 41.55
N THR A 489 40.54 23.19 42.66
CA THR A 489 39.21 23.71 43.01
C THR A 489 38.96 24.94 42.16
N ILE A 490 38.05 24.81 41.20
CA ILE A 490 37.73 25.84 40.20
C ILE A 490 36.59 26.70 40.72
N GLU A 491 36.92 27.95 41.03
CA GLU A 491 35.93 28.95 41.48
C GLU A 491 35.22 29.60 40.29
N LYS A 492 35.89 29.61 39.13
CA LYS A 492 35.38 30.28 37.94
C LYS A 492 35.89 29.61 36.68
N LEU A 493 34.97 29.14 35.86
CA LEU A 493 35.20 28.68 34.49
C LEU A 493 34.52 29.63 33.54
N LYS A 494 35.26 30.16 32.57
CA LYS A 494 34.72 31.01 31.50
C LYS A 494 35.02 30.36 30.16
N LEU A 495 34.01 30.33 29.28
CA LEU A 495 34.11 29.95 27.89
C LEU A 495 33.84 31.18 27.03
N GLY A 496 34.85 31.70 26.36
CA GLY A 496 34.74 32.84 25.45
C GLY A 496 34.91 32.43 24.00
N ALA A 497 34.17 33.01 23.10
CA ALA A 497 34.28 32.79 21.66
C ALA A 497 33.73 34.00 20.87
N THR A 498 34.09 34.09 19.60
CA THR A 498 33.38 34.94 18.63
C THR A 498 32.52 34.00 17.77
N VAL A 499 31.22 34.22 17.75
CA VAL A 499 30.24 33.42 17.02
C VAL A 499 29.64 34.24 15.89
N SER A 500 29.76 33.73 14.66
CA SER A 500 29.09 34.27 13.49
C SER A 500 27.97 33.31 13.10
N ASN A 501 26.71 33.79 13.15
CA ASN A 501 25.53 33.01 12.84
C ASN A 501 24.95 33.50 11.50
N SER A 502 25.15 32.76 10.40
CA SER A 502 24.53 33.05 9.11
C SER A 502 23.21 32.30 8.89
N LEU A 503 22.80 31.45 9.86
CA LEU A 503 21.52 30.75 9.79
C LEU A 503 20.33 31.73 9.81
N PRO A 504 19.20 31.34 9.24
CA PRO A 504 18.01 32.19 9.18
C PRO A 504 17.19 32.25 10.48
N PHE A 505 17.75 31.78 11.61
CA PHE A 505 17.14 31.76 12.95
C PHE A 505 18.16 32.02 14.05
N ASP A 506 17.68 32.36 15.22
CA ASP A 506 18.49 32.61 16.40
C ASP A 506 19.03 31.30 16.98
N ILE A 507 20.27 31.34 17.51
CA ILE A 507 20.91 30.22 18.20
C ILE A 507 21.08 30.54 19.67
N VAL A 508 20.64 29.64 20.54
CA VAL A 508 20.92 29.69 21.98
C VAL A 508 22.09 28.78 22.28
N LEU A 509 23.20 29.36 22.68
CA LEU A 509 24.39 28.62 23.14
C LEU A 509 24.33 28.48 24.65
N SER A 510 24.59 27.26 25.15
CA SER A 510 24.65 26.93 26.56
C SER A 510 25.65 25.79 26.80
N GLY A 511 25.96 25.49 28.06
CA GLY A 511 26.82 24.35 28.36
C GLY A 511 26.94 24.11 29.84
N TYR A 512 27.71 23.07 30.18
CA TYR A 512 28.08 22.76 31.56
C TYR A 512 29.42 22.03 31.60
N PRO A 513 30.19 22.18 32.73
CA PRO A 513 31.44 21.45 32.94
C PRO A 513 31.15 19.95 33.19
N VAL A 514 32.05 19.11 32.70
CA VAL A 514 31.98 17.65 32.88
C VAL A 514 33.25 17.11 33.58
N ASP A 515 33.08 15.99 34.30
CA ASP A 515 34.15 15.21 34.88
C ASP A 515 34.68 14.16 33.88
N GLU A 516 35.74 13.40 34.25
CA GLU A 516 36.32 12.33 33.43
C GLU A 516 35.34 11.23 33.02
N GLN A 517 34.24 11.09 33.72
CA GLN A 517 33.18 10.13 33.39
C GLN A 517 32.08 10.75 32.52
N GLY A 518 32.23 12.01 32.10
CA GLY A 518 31.27 12.75 31.32
C GLY A 518 30.03 13.24 32.08
N ASN A 519 30.05 13.13 33.43
CA ASN A 519 28.94 13.62 34.25
C ASN A 519 29.07 15.14 34.48
N GLN A 520 27.91 15.81 34.56
CA GLN A 520 27.88 17.22 34.90
C GLN A 520 28.48 17.48 36.32
N CYS A 521 29.46 18.36 36.39
CA CYS A 521 30.07 18.76 37.64
C CYS A 521 29.04 19.42 38.58
N LYS A 522 29.25 19.22 39.91
CA LYS A 522 28.39 19.77 40.97
C LYS A 522 29.09 20.83 41.76
N ASP A 523 28.38 21.85 42.16
CA ASP A 523 28.89 22.87 43.09
C ASP A 523 29.21 22.26 44.45
N LEU A 524 30.40 22.49 44.91
CA LEU A 524 30.95 21.92 46.16
C LEU A 524 30.17 22.33 47.41
N ALA A 525 29.60 23.55 47.43
CA ALA A 525 28.89 24.05 48.58
C ALA A 525 27.44 23.57 48.65
N THR A 526 26.79 23.41 47.48
CA THR A 526 25.33 23.14 47.39
C THR A 526 24.98 21.75 46.88
N GLY A 527 25.95 21.04 46.26
CA GLY A 527 25.75 19.75 45.60
C GLY A 527 24.87 19.82 44.35
N LYS A 528 24.52 21.01 43.86
CA LYS A 528 23.68 21.19 42.67
C LYS A 528 24.53 21.16 41.40
N PRO A 529 23.95 20.70 40.27
CA PRO A 529 24.62 20.77 38.97
C PRO A 529 25.04 22.20 38.62
N VAL A 530 26.25 22.36 38.08
CA VAL A 530 26.82 23.65 37.66
C VAL A 530 26.60 23.83 36.16
N GLY A 531 26.04 24.95 35.73
CA GLY A 531 25.91 25.35 34.34
C GLY A 531 26.85 26.52 34.01
N LEU A 532 27.05 26.78 32.73
CA LEU A 532 27.76 27.96 32.19
C LEU A 532 26.83 29.11 31.81
N GLY A 533 25.53 28.96 32.07
CA GLY A 533 24.52 29.92 31.59
C GLY A 533 24.18 29.72 30.12
N SER A 534 23.50 30.69 29.55
CA SER A 534 23.11 30.67 28.11
C SER A 534 23.17 32.06 27.50
N ILE A 535 23.45 32.12 26.20
CA ILE A 535 23.46 33.35 25.42
C ILE A 535 22.80 33.14 24.06
N THR A 536 22.08 34.14 23.56
CA THR A 536 21.45 34.08 22.24
C THR A 536 22.24 34.88 21.23
N VAL A 537 22.60 34.25 20.11
CA VAL A 537 23.19 34.87 18.92
C VAL A 537 22.13 34.95 17.84
N ARG A 538 21.79 36.15 17.41
CA ARG A 538 20.70 36.37 16.45
C ARG A 538 21.07 35.96 15.04
N ALA A 539 20.04 35.68 14.25
CA ALA A 539 20.17 35.41 12.81
C ALA A 539 20.96 36.54 12.10
N GLY A 540 21.98 36.18 11.33
CA GLY A 540 22.83 37.12 10.56
C GLY A 540 23.77 37.96 11.42
N GLU A 541 23.97 37.66 12.71
CA GLU A 541 24.78 38.42 13.65
C GLU A 541 26.16 37.76 13.88
N THR A 542 27.17 38.58 14.10
CA THR A 542 28.46 38.14 14.66
C THR A 542 28.64 38.77 16.01
N SER A 543 28.75 37.96 17.07
CA SER A 543 28.78 38.39 18.45
C SER A 543 29.97 37.75 19.18
N SER A 544 30.62 38.55 20.05
CA SER A 544 31.57 38.00 21.04
C SER A 544 30.75 37.55 22.25
N ILE A 545 30.92 36.29 22.62
CA ILE A 545 30.19 35.65 23.74
C ILE A 545 31.13 35.30 24.87
N GLU A 546 30.61 35.27 26.10
CA GLU A 546 31.24 34.74 27.28
C GLU A 546 30.18 34.01 28.11
N LEU A 547 30.41 32.72 28.36
CA LEU A 547 29.65 31.88 29.28
C LEU A 547 30.47 31.66 30.54
N GLU A 548 29.86 31.70 31.73
CA GLU A 548 30.55 31.63 33.00
C GLU A 548 29.87 30.63 33.93
N SER A 549 30.70 29.84 34.69
CA SER A 549 30.17 28.87 35.64
C SER A 549 29.42 29.51 36.79
N THR A 550 28.38 28.83 37.26
CA THR A 550 27.47 29.27 38.32
C THR A 550 27.84 28.75 39.71
N GLY A 551 28.97 28.02 39.87
CA GLY A 551 29.38 27.43 41.12
C GLY A 551 30.86 27.03 41.14
N THR A 552 31.34 26.60 42.29
CA THR A 552 32.69 26.10 42.52
C THR A 552 32.73 24.59 42.32
N ILE A 553 33.69 24.09 41.50
CA ILE A 553 33.77 22.67 41.10
C ILE A 553 35.17 22.10 41.27
N THR A 554 35.24 20.76 41.32
CA THR A 554 36.50 19.99 41.23
C THR A 554 36.35 18.89 40.20
N GLY A 555 37.47 18.32 39.73
CA GLY A 555 37.46 17.21 38.78
C GLY A 555 37.01 17.61 37.40
N LEU A 556 37.31 18.83 36.96
CA LEU A 556 36.98 19.30 35.61
C LEU A 556 37.84 18.57 34.58
N ASP A 557 37.19 17.87 33.66
CA ASP A 557 37.82 17.24 32.50
C ASP A 557 37.43 17.89 31.16
N GLY A 558 36.32 18.59 31.13
CA GLY A 558 35.85 19.19 29.89
C GLY A 558 34.60 20.03 30.03
N VAL A 559 34.02 20.35 28.88
CA VAL A 559 32.74 21.08 28.76
C VAL A 559 31.85 20.38 27.73
N ARG A 560 30.64 20.12 28.13
CA ARG A 560 29.55 19.78 27.20
C ARG A 560 28.82 21.04 26.82
N TYR A 561 28.68 21.31 25.50
CA TYR A 561 28.03 22.51 25.03
C TYR A 561 26.91 22.17 24.06
N PHE A 562 25.92 23.03 24.01
CA PHE A 562 24.72 22.93 23.21
C PHE A 562 24.58 24.15 22.33
N ALA A 563 24.28 23.94 21.04
CA ALA A 563 23.79 24.96 20.14
C ALA A 563 22.34 24.64 19.81
N THR A 564 21.40 25.40 20.37
CA THR A 564 19.97 25.17 20.17
C THR A 564 19.41 26.22 19.21
N ALA A 565 18.96 25.77 18.06
CA ALA A 565 18.22 26.57 17.11
C ALA A 565 16.72 26.52 17.41
N VAL A 566 16.06 27.67 17.47
CA VAL A 566 14.61 27.77 17.67
C VAL A 566 14.01 28.59 16.56
N VAL A 567 13.13 27.98 15.76
CA VAL A 567 12.46 28.63 14.65
C VAL A 567 11.25 29.41 15.17
N THR A 568 11.25 30.70 14.96
CA THR A 568 10.18 31.61 15.43
C THR A 568 9.23 32.05 14.32
N LYS A 569 9.50 31.69 13.06
CA LYS A 569 8.69 32.02 11.89
C LYS A 569 8.50 30.78 11.02
N ASP A 570 7.35 30.64 10.39
CA ASP A 570 7.12 29.59 9.41
C ASP A 570 7.91 29.80 8.11
N GLY A 571 8.25 28.70 7.45
CA GLY A 571 8.86 28.74 6.15
C GLY A 571 10.36 29.08 6.16
N VAL A 572 11.04 28.76 7.25
CA VAL A 572 12.50 28.96 7.36
C VAL A 572 13.22 27.82 6.66
N THR A 573 13.88 28.10 5.55
CA THR A 573 14.54 27.11 4.71
C THR A 573 16.03 27.04 5.03
N LEU A 574 16.55 25.83 5.24
CA LEU A 574 17.98 25.56 5.43
C LEU A 574 18.69 25.44 4.07
N ARG A 575 19.83 26.12 3.96
CA ARG A 575 20.66 26.17 2.74
C ARG A 575 22.07 25.68 3.00
N PRO A 576 22.78 25.18 1.99
CA PRO A 576 24.17 24.76 2.10
C PRO A 576 25.13 25.84 2.65
N ASP A 577 24.86 27.11 2.33
CA ASP A 577 25.69 28.24 2.74
C ASP A 577 25.41 28.71 4.17
N ASP A 578 24.39 28.15 4.84
CA ASP A 578 24.05 28.51 6.21
C ASP A 578 25.06 27.86 7.17
N THR A 579 25.71 28.66 8.02
CA THR A 579 26.79 28.21 8.90
C THR A 579 26.70 28.85 10.27
N ILE A 580 27.25 28.15 11.26
CA ILE A 580 27.63 28.72 12.55
C ILE A 580 29.15 28.61 12.63
N LYS A 581 29.82 29.75 12.73
CA LYS A 581 31.28 29.80 12.83
C LYS A 581 31.70 30.28 14.21
N LEU A 582 32.40 29.43 14.94
CA LEU A 582 33.02 29.77 16.22
C LEU A 582 34.51 29.99 15.98
N THR A 583 35.01 31.14 16.43
CA THR A 583 36.41 31.49 16.29
C THR A 583 36.96 32.04 17.60
N GLY A 584 38.27 31.88 17.85
CA GLY A 584 38.93 32.40 19.03
C GLY A 584 38.43 31.81 20.35
N ILE A 585 38.04 30.53 20.32
CA ILE A 585 37.48 29.83 21.47
C ILE A 585 38.54 29.70 22.54
N LYS A 586 38.23 30.09 23.78
CA LYS A 586 39.10 30.02 24.94
C LYS A 586 38.31 29.58 26.17
N ALA A 587 38.76 28.54 26.82
CA ALA A 587 38.37 28.24 28.18
C ALA A 587 39.37 28.86 29.14
N THR A 588 38.88 29.59 30.13
CA THR A 588 39.73 30.23 31.16
C THR A 588 39.27 29.76 32.53
N VAL A 589 40.20 29.19 33.26
CA VAL A 589 39.97 28.62 34.58
C VAL A 589 40.66 29.49 35.65
N SER A 590 39.96 29.80 36.73
CA SER A 590 40.51 30.43 37.93
C SER A 590 40.06 29.68 39.16
N GLY A 591 40.95 29.51 40.11
CA GLY A 591 40.70 28.76 41.34
C GLY A 591 41.97 28.58 42.17
N PHE A 592 42.02 27.53 42.95
CA PHE A 592 43.17 27.18 43.79
C PHE A 592 43.34 25.65 43.89
N TYR A 593 44.54 25.22 44.18
CA TYR A 593 44.77 23.86 44.63
C TYR A 593 45.56 23.88 45.93
N ILE A 594 45.34 22.86 46.75
CA ILE A 594 46.00 22.68 48.02
C ILE A 594 47.05 21.60 47.81
N ASP A 595 48.30 21.96 48.04
CA ASP A 595 49.44 21.02 48.02
C ASP A 595 49.88 20.77 49.44
N GLU A 596 50.13 19.49 49.82
CA GLU A 596 50.74 19.12 51.06
C GLU A 596 52.27 19.22 50.88
N LEU A 597 52.91 20.18 51.52
CA LEU A 597 54.38 20.40 51.50
C LEU A 597 55.13 19.37 52.33
#